data_8eb4e56c617bdeafbc0d08729d9e9bc4
#
_entry.id   8eb4e56c617bdeafbc0d08729d9e9bc4
#
_cell.length_a   1.000
_cell.length_b   1.000
_cell.length_c   1.000
_cell.angle_alpha   90.00
_cell.angle_beta   90.00
_cell.angle_gamma   90.00
#
_symmetry.space_group_name_H-M   'P 1'
#
loop_
_entity.id
_entity.type
_entity.pdbx_description
1 polymer ?
#
loop_
_entity_poly.entity_id
_entity_poly.type
_entity_poly.pdbx_seq_one_letter_code
_entity_poly.pdbx_strand_id
1 'polypeptide(L)'
;LGHKIHESTGTSNLKAAELMLARRIEEVRQAVVFGVRPARTFREAASKFLEENLHLASIGDYALHLKQLDPYIGDLPLEKVHLGTLKAFIEARRQQGIKTKSINLALGVVRRILNLAARLWRDENGLTWLETSPLIQMLPVTDARKPYPLSWEEQRRLLQALPGHLARMCLFKVNTGCREQEVCQLRWEWEVQVPELDTSVFIVPGELVKNREER
;
A
#
# COMPACT_ATOMS: atom_id res chain seq x y z
N LEU A 1 -9.14 -14.38 -34.67
CA LEU A 1 -10.13 -15.02 -33.82
C LEU A 1 -9.82 -16.51 -33.68
N GLY A 2 -8.97 -16.94 -32.76
CA GLY A 2 -8.52 -18.33 -32.64
C GLY A 2 -7.99 -18.67 -31.25
N HIS A 3 -8.56 -18.12 -30.19
CA HIS A 3 -8.23 -18.58 -28.83
C HIS A 3 -8.86 -19.97 -28.62
N LYS A 4 -8.01 -20.99 -28.52
CA LYS A 4 -8.43 -22.32 -28.06
C LYS A 4 -8.37 -22.32 -26.53
N ILE A 5 -9.48 -22.62 -25.88
CA ILE A 5 -9.56 -22.79 -24.43
C ILE A 5 -9.60 -24.29 -24.17
N HIS A 6 -8.70 -24.77 -23.32
CA HIS A 6 -8.64 -26.14 -22.85
C HIS A 6 -8.91 -26.17 -21.35
N GLU A 7 -10.09 -26.58 -20.97
CA GLU A 7 -10.50 -26.72 -19.57
C GLU A 7 -11.05 -28.11 -19.32
N SER A 8 -10.80 -28.65 -18.11
CA SER A 8 -11.46 -29.86 -17.67
C SER A 8 -12.87 -29.53 -17.20
N THR A 9 -13.86 -30.31 -17.67
CA THR A 9 -15.25 -30.15 -17.22
C THR A 9 -15.48 -30.63 -15.79
N GLY A 10 -14.50 -31.33 -15.18
CA GLY A 10 -14.59 -31.86 -13.81
C GLY A 10 -15.70 -32.93 -13.62
N THR A 11 -16.35 -33.36 -14.72
CA THR A 11 -17.45 -34.34 -14.67
C THR A 11 -17.31 -35.39 -15.77
N SER A 12 -17.75 -36.61 -15.48
CA SER A 12 -17.87 -37.69 -16.45
C SER A 12 -19.27 -37.75 -17.09
N ASN A 13 -20.20 -36.91 -16.66
CA ASN A 13 -21.55 -36.85 -17.20
C ASN A 13 -21.59 -35.98 -18.46
N LEU A 14 -21.93 -36.60 -19.62
CA LEU A 14 -21.96 -35.89 -20.92
C LEU A 14 -22.88 -34.67 -20.91
N LYS A 15 -24.10 -34.80 -20.38
CA LYS A 15 -25.04 -33.67 -20.33
C LYS A 15 -24.54 -32.49 -19.51
N ALA A 16 -23.89 -32.79 -18.38
CA ALA A 16 -23.27 -31.75 -17.54
C ALA A 16 -22.09 -31.07 -18.25
N ALA A 17 -21.28 -31.83 -18.99
CA ALA A 17 -20.19 -31.31 -19.79
C ALA A 17 -20.66 -30.42 -20.94
N GLU A 18 -21.72 -30.82 -21.66
CA GLU A 18 -22.34 -30.02 -22.72
C GLU A 18 -22.93 -28.71 -22.19
N LEU A 19 -23.56 -28.73 -21.00
CA LEU A 19 -24.11 -27.55 -20.37
C LEU A 19 -22.99 -26.59 -19.96
N MET A 20 -21.89 -27.10 -19.43
CA MET A 20 -20.71 -26.32 -19.08
C MET A 20 -20.07 -25.68 -20.33
N LEU A 21 -19.95 -26.46 -21.42
CA LEU A 21 -19.43 -25.96 -22.69
C LEU A 21 -20.28 -24.82 -23.23
N ALA A 22 -21.60 -25.00 -23.27
CA ALA A 22 -22.54 -23.97 -23.75
C ALA A 22 -22.43 -22.69 -22.90
N ARG A 23 -22.34 -22.82 -21.58
CA ARG A 23 -22.13 -21.69 -20.68
C ARG A 23 -20.81 -20.98 -20.98
N ARG A 24 -19.74 -21.75 -21.17
CA ARG A 24 -18.41 -21.17 -21.43
C ARG A 24 -18.35 -20.44 -22.78
N ILE A 25 -18.98 -20.99 -23.80
CA ILE A 25 -19.12 -20.33 -25.11
C ILE A 25 -19.85 -18.97 -24.98
N GLU A 26 -20.94 -18.95 -24.20
CA GLU A 26 -21.70 -17.72 -23.99
C GLU A 26 -20.90 -16.70 -23.15
N GLU A 27 -20.18 -17.13 -22.12
CA GLU A 27 -19.27 -16.25 -21.33
C GLU A 27 -18.21 -15.61 -22.22
N VAL A 28 -17.56 -16.39 -23.08
CA VAL A 28 -16.56 -15.88 -24.02
C VAL A 28 -17.20 -14.93 -25.04
N ARG A 29 -18.38 -15.25 -25.55
CA ARG A 29 -19.13 -14.38 -26.45
C ARG A 29 -19.48 -13.05 -25.78
N GLN A 30 -20.01 -13.09 -24.56
CA GLN A 30 -20.33 -11.91 -23.77
C GLN A 30 -19.09 -11.03 -23.54
N ALA A 31 -17.96 -11.63 -23.21
CA ALA A 31 -16.72 -10.90 -23.03
C ALA A 31 -16.18 -10.29 -24.34
N VAL A 32 -16.08 -11.10 -25.41
CA VAL A 32 -15.43 -10.68 -26.67
C VAL A 32 -16.31 -9.75 -27.50
N VAL A 33 -17.63 -10.03 -27.58
CA VAL A 33 -18.57 -9.27 -28.44
C VAL A 33 -19.15 -8.08 -27.71
N PHE A 34 -19.52 -8.26 -26.43
CA PHE A 34 -20.22 -7.22 -25.66
C PHE A 34 -19.35 -6.56 -24.59
N GLY A 35 -18.10 -7.02 -24.42
CA GLY A 35 -17.20 -6.45 -23.42
C GLY A 35 -17.63 -6.66 -21.97
N VAL A 36 -18.50 -7.66 -21.72
CA VAL A 36 -18.98 -7.99 -20.37
C VAL A 36 -17.83 -8.59 -19.55
N ARG A 37 -17.52 -7.95 -18.45
CA ARG A 37 -16.45 -8.35 -17.54
C ARG A 37 -16.98 -9.32 -16.48
N PRO A 38 -16.22 -10.39 -16.12
CA PRO A 38 -16.57 -11.22 -14.98
C PRO A 38 -16.64 -10.38 -13.70
N ALA A 39 -17.71 -10.56 -12.92
CA ALA A 39 -17.82 -9.91 -11.61
C ALA A 39 -16.71 -10.41 -10.70
N ARG A 40 -15.92 -9.50 -10.12
CA ARG A 40 -14.83 -9.79 -9.18
C ARG A 40 -15.04 -9.02 -7.91
N THR A 41 -14.80 -9.67 -6.78
CA THR A 41 -14.92 -9.03 -5.46
C THR A 41 -13.71 -8.16 -5.15
N PHE A 42 -13.89 -7.22 -4.22
CA PHE A 42 -12.76 -6.44 -3.71
C PHE A 42 -11.72 -7.33 -3.00
N ARG A 43 -12.17 -8.40 -2.32
CA ARG A 43 -11.28 -9.38 -1.66
C ARG A 43 -10.36 -10.09 -2.64
N GLU A 44 -10.88 -10.53 -3.78
CA GLU A 44 -10.05 -11.12 -4.86
C GLU A 44 -9.00 -10.12 -5.37
N ALA A 45 -9.40 -8.88 -5.59
CA ALA A 45 -8.47 -7.84 -6.01
C ALA A 45 -7.44 -7.48 -4.93
N ALA A 46 -7.82 -7.49 -3.66
CA ALA A 46 -6.93 -7.27 -2.53
C ALA A 46 -5.89 -8.40 -2.40
N SER A 47 -6.31 -9.65 -2.57
CA SER A 47 -5.40 -10.82 -2.56
C SER A 47 -4.38 -10.72 -3.69
N LYS A 48 -4.84 -10.48 -4.92
CA LYS A 48 -3.96 -10.27 -6.08
C LYS A 48 -2.98 -9.10 -5.86
N PHE A 49 -3.45 -8.00 -5.30
CA PHE A 49 -2.59 -6.86 -4.97
C PHE A 49 -1.48 -7.23 -3.99
N LEU A 50 -1.79 -8.00 -2.94
CA LEU A 50 -0.79 -8.45 -1.97
C LEU A 50 0.21 -9.41 -2.61
N GLU A 51 -0.24 -10.38 -3.40
CA GLU A 51 0.61 -11.36 -4.11
C GLU A 51 1.63 -10.66 -5.03
N GLU A 52 1.18 -9.68 -5.82
CA GLU A 52 2.05 -8.93 -6.74
C GLU A 52 3.05 -7.99 -6.02
N ASN A 53 2.80 -7.64 -4.76
CA ASN A 53 3.59 -6.66 -4.01
C ASN A 53 4.32 -7.25 -2.79
N LEU A 54 4.49 -8.58 -2.69
CA LEU A 54 5.19 -9.26 -1.59
C LEU A 54 6.61 -8.74 -1.36
N HIS A 55 7.27 -8.24 -2.40
CA HIS A 55 8.62 -7.69 -2.36
C HIS A 55 8.74 -6.31 -1.68
N LEU A 56 7.62 -5.65 -1.41
CA LEU A 56 7.61 -4.30 -0.82
C LEU A 56 7.81 -4.36 0.70
N ALA A 57 8.70 -3.53 1.22
CA ALA A 57 8.91 -3.37 2.68
C ALA A 57 7.62 -2.93 3.42
N SER A 58 6.70 -2.24 2.73
CA SER A 58 5.42 -1.77 3.26
C SER A 58 4.27 -2.77 3.12
N ILE A 59 4.54 -4.02 2.72
CA ILE A 59 3.48 -5.02 2.49
C ILE A 59 2.63 -5.28 3.75
N GLY A 60 3.26 -5.27 4.93
CA GLY A 60 2.56 -5.43 6.20
C GLY A 60 1.53 -4.33 6.47
N ASP A 61 1.85 -3.08 6.12
CA ASP A 61 0.92 -1.94 6.26
C ASP A 61 -0.27 -2.08 5.31
N TYR A 62 -0.01 -2.51 4.06
CA TYR A 62 -1.08 -2.78 3.09
C TYR A 62 -2.01 -3.90 3.57
N ALA A 63 -1.45 -5.02 4.05
CA ALA A 63 -2.22 -6.14 4.59
C ALA A 63 -3.07 -5.71 5.79
N LEU A 64 -2.53 -4.88 6.69
CA LEU A 64 -3.27 -4.34 7.83
C LEU A 64 -4.45 -3.48 7.38
N HIS A 65 -4.24 -2.55 6.43
CA HIS A 65 -5.32 -1.72 5.89
C HIS A 65 -6.40 -2.55 5.19
N LEU A 66 -6.01 -3.55 4.40
CA LEU A 66 -6.94 -4.43 3.71
C LEU A 66 -7.74 -5.30 4.67
N LYS A 67 -7.11 -5.84 5.74
CA LYS A 67 -7.80 -6.55 6.81
C LYS A 67 -8.86 -5.69 7.51
N GLN A 68 -8.58 -4.38 7.68
CA GLN A 68 -9.52 -3.44 8.28
C GLN A 68 -10.69 -3.07 7.36
N LEU A 69 -10.47 -3.08 6.04
CA LEU A 69 -11.47 -2.77 5.01
C LEU A 69 -12.36 -3.97 4.69
N ASP A 70 -11.84 -5.18 4.82
CA ASP A 70 -12.51 -6.42 4.40
C ASP A 70 -13.93 -6.60 4.93
N PRO A 71 -14.25 -6.35 6.23
CA PRO A 71 -15.62 -6.48 6.75
C PRO A 71 -16.63 -5.52 6.11
N TYR A 72 -16.18 -4.44 5.45
CA TYR A 72 -17.05 -3.41 4.89
C TYR A 72 -17.24 -3.54 3.39
N ILE A 73 -16.19 -3.93 2.69
CA ILE A 73 -16.18 -3.93 1.21
C ILE A 73 -15.63 -5.23 0.60
N GLY A 74 -15.13 -6.18 1.40
CA GLY A 74 -14.47 -7.39 0.90
C GLY A 74 -15.31 -8.19 -0.10
N ASP A 75 -16.58 -8.39 0.19
CA ASP A 75 -17.51 -9.16 -0.66
C ASP A 75 -18.20 -8.32 -1.74
N LEU A 76 -17.96 -7.00 -1.78
CA LEU A 76 -18.54 -6.15 -2.80
C LEU A 76 -17.86 -6.37 -4.16
N PRO A 77 -18.63 -6.42 -5.25
CA PRO A 77 -18.07 -6.33 -6.59
C PRO A 77 -17.26 -5.04 -6.75
N LEU A 78 -16.12 -5.10 -7.45
CA LEU A 78 -15.21 -3.96 -7.64
C LEU A 78 -15.92 -2.71 -8.18
N GLU A 79 -16.86 -2.88 -9.09
CA GLU A 79 -17.66 -1.81 -9.69
C GLU A 79 -18.56 -1.07 -8.68
N LYS A 80 -18.89 -1.72 -7.55
CA LYS A 80 -19.70 -1.16 -6.48
C LYS A 80 -18.86 -0.53 -5.35
N VAL A 81 -17.54 -0.59 -5.44
CA VAL A 81 -16.66 0.03 -4.46
C VAL A 81 -16.45 1.50 -4.79
N HIS A 82 -17.06 2.38 -4.03
CA HIS A 82 -16.98 3.84 -4.18
C HIS A 82 -17.01 4.51 -2.80
N LEU A 83 -16.84 5.83 -2.75
CA LEU A 83 -16.74 6.56 -1.49
C LEU A 83 -17.99 6.37 -0.59
N GLY A 84 -19.19 6.21 -1.18
CA GLY A 84 -20.42 5.94 -0.44
C GLY A 84 -20.39 4.61 0.30
N THR A 85 -19.91 3.53 -0.32
CA THR A 85 -19.79 2.20 0.32
C THR A 85 -18.68 2.16 1.39
N LEU A 86 -17.70 3.07 1.31
CA LEU A 86 -16.64 3.23 2.30
C LEU A 86 -17.05 4.08 3.51
N LYS A 87 -18.25 4.69 3.49
CA LYS A 87 -18.70 5.60 4.55
C LYS A 87 -18.75 4.91 5.91
N ALA A 88 -19.28 3.68 5.99
CA ALA A 88 -19.35 2.91 7.23
C ALA A 88 -17.96 2.64 7.82
N PHE A 89 -16.98 2.28 6.98
CA PHE A 89 -15.59 2.14 7.39
C PHE A 89 -15.02 3.45 7.95
N ILE A 90 -15.22 4.57 7.25
CA ILE A 90 -14.70 5.88 7.65
C ILE A 90 -15.29 6.29 9.02
N GLU A 91 -16.61 6.11 9.21
CA GLU A 91 -17.29 6.44 10.45
C GLU A 91 -16.82 5.57 11.62
N ALA A 92 -16.70 4.27 11.43
CA ALA A 92 -16.17 3.34 12.42
C ALA A 92 -14.75 3.72 12.86
N ARG A 93 -13.86 4.07 11.89
CA ARG A 93 -12.49 4.50 12.20
C ARG A 93 -12.46 5.83 12.98
N ARG A 94 -13.34 6.77 12.64
CA ARG A 94 -13.49 8.04 13.39
C ARG A 94 -13.96 7.81 14.82
N GLN A 95 -14.92 6.94 15.03
CA GLN A 95 -15.41 6.56 16.38
C GLN A 95 -14.30 5.93 17.22
N GLN A 96 -13.36 5.21 16.60
CA GLN A 96 -12.15 4.67 17.26
C GLN A 96 -11.09 5.75 17.55
N GLY A 97 -11.33 7.01 17.24
CA GLY A 97 -10.37 8.11 17.43
C GLY A 97 -9.20 8.13 16.42
N ILE A 98 -9.31 7.37 15.33
CA ILE A 98 -8.25 7.30 14.31
C ILE A 98 -8.19 8.61 13.51
N LYS A 99 -6.98 9.16 13.37
CA LYS A 99 -6.73 10.39 12.63
C LYS A 99 -7.05 10.26 11.15
N THR A 100 -7.56 11.33 10.55
CA THR A 100 -7.92 11.40 9.12
C THR A 100 -6.79 10.98 8.20
N LYS A 101 -5.54 11.33 8.53
CA LYS A 101 -4.36 10.89 7.76
C LYS A 101 -4.27 9.36 7.66
N SER A 102 -4.49 8.64 8.76
CA SER A 102 -4.46 7.17 8.79
C SER A 102 -5.63 6.54 8.03
N ILE A 103 -6.82 7.16 8.10
CA ILE A 103 -7.97 6.73 7.30
C ILE A 103 -7.66 6.91 5.81
N ASN A 104 -7.06 8.03 5.41
CA ASN A 104 -6.66 8.31 4.04
C ASN A 104 -5.61 7.33 3.51
N LEU A 105 -4.74 6.77 4.34
CA LEU A 105 -3.83 5.70 3.93
C LEU A 105 -4.61 4.47 3.46
N ALA A 106 -5.62 4.03 4.22
CA ALA A 106 -6.48 2.91 3.82
C ALA A 106 -7.26 3.23 2.53
N LEU A 107 -7.85 4.43 2.43
CA LEU A 107 -8.52 4.87 1.19
C LEU A 107 -7.56 4.93 0.00
N GLY A 108 -6.30 5.28 0.24
CA GLY A 108 -5.24 5.27 -0.77
C GLY A 108 -4.97 3.87 -1.33
N VAL A 109 -5.02 2.84 -0.49
CA VAL A 109 -4.89 1.43 -0.91
C VAL A 109 -6.06 1.02 -1.79
N VAL A 110 -7.30 1.34 -1.39
CA VAL A 110 -8.50 1.09 -2.21
C VAL A 110 -8.36 1.75 -3.58
N ARG A 111 -8.02 3.04 -3.61
CA ARG A 111 -7.83 3.79 -4.86
C ARG A 111 -6.76 3.14 -5.74
N ARG A 112 -5.65 2.67 -5.16
CA ARG A 112 -4.58 2.00 -5.90
C ARG A 112 -5.07 0.70 -6.54
N ILE A 113 -5.79 -0.14 -5.80
CA ILE A 113 -6.35 -1.41 -6.29
C ILE A 113 -7.34 -1.17 -7.42
N LEU A 114 -8.28 -0.23 -7.27
CA LEU A 114 -9.26 0.10 -8.31
C LEU A 114 -8.59 0.64 -9.57
N ASN A 115 -7.53 1.45 -9.44
CA ASN A 115 -6.75 1.91 -10.59
C ASN A 115 -6.01 0.78 -11.30
N LEU A 116 -5.43 -0.17 -10.55
CA LEU A 116 -4.80 -1.36 -11.14
C LEU A 116 -5.82 -2.23 -11.87
N ALA A 117 -6.99 -2.45 -11.26
CA ALA A 117 -8.09 -3.19 -11.85
C ALA A 117 -8.61 -2.56 -13.15
N ALA A 118 -8.64 -1.22 -13.22
CA ALA A 118 -9.13 -0.53 -14.41
C ALA A 118 -8.08 -0.34 -15.52
N ARG A 119 -6.78 -0.41 -15.20
CA ARG A 119 -5.72 -0.03 -16.15
C ARG A 119 -4.75 -1.14 -16.48
N LEU A 120 -4.43 -2.00 -15.51
CA LEU A 120 -3.35 -2.98 -15.63
C LEU A 120 -3.85 -4.42 -15.67
N TRP A 121 -4.68 -4.82 -14.70
CA TRP A 121 -5.11 -6.20 -14.59
C TRP A 121 -6.10 -6.57 -15.71
N ARG A 122 -5.76 -7.62 -16.44
CA ARG A 122 -6.57 -8.11 -17.53
C ARG A 122 -7.03 -9.55 -17.26
N ASP A 123 -8.17 -9.91 -17.79
CA ASP A 123 -8.67 -11.27 -17.81
C ASP A 123 -8.11 -12.05 -19.01
N GLU A 124 -8.55 -13.29 -19.16
CA GLU A 124 -8.18 -14.20 -20.27
C GLU A 124 -8.56 -13.66 -21.64
N ASN A 125 -9.57 -12.79 -21.72
CA ASN A 125 -10.07 -12.19 -22.94
C ASN A 125 -9.38 -10.84 -23.24
N GLY A 126 -8.42 -10.43 -22.40
CA GLY A 126 -7.70 -9.17 -22.54
C GLY A 126 -8.46 -7.95 -22.01
N LEU A 127 -9.66 -8.12 -21.44
CA LEU A 127 -10.42 -7.04 -20.82
C LEU A 127 -9.85 -6.69 -19.45
N THR A 128 -9.85 -5.40 -19.12
CA THR A 128 -9.51 -4.95 -17.78
C THR A 128 -10.54 -5.41 -16.75
N TRP A 129 -10.14 -5.63 -15.50
CA TRP A 129 -11.04 -6.07 -14.43
C TRP A 129 -12.17 -5.08 -14.14
N LEU A 130 -11.90 -3.78 -14.34
CA LEU A 130 -12.88 -2.70 -14.31
C LEU A 130 -12.83 -1.93 -15.62
N GLU A 131 -13.93 -1.39 -16.04
CA GLU A 131 -13.99 -0.48 -17.20
C GLU A 131 -13.38 0.87 -16.87
N THR A 132 -13.81 1.43 -15.74
CA THR A 132 -13.32 2.71 -15.23
C THR A 132 -13.09 2.61 -13.72
N SER A 133 -12.07 3.29 -13.21
CA SER A 133 -11.82 3.36 -11.78
C SER A 133 -12.75 4.40 -11.13
N PRO A 134 -13.57 4.01 -10.14
CA PRO A 134 -14.34 4.96 -9.34
C PRO A 134 -13.42 5.97 -8.66
N LEU A 135 -13.85 7.23 -8.58
CA LEU A 135 -13.10 8.26 -7.89
C LEU A 135 -13.17 8.07 -6.37
N ILE A 136 -12.05 7.73 -5.77
CA ILE A 136 -11.89 7.72 -4.31
C ILE A 136 -11.21 9.02 -3.88
N GLN A 137 -12.01 9.97 -3.42
CA GLN A 137 -11.52 11.25 -2.92
C GLN A 137 -10.97 11.10 -1.50
N MET A 138 -9.79 11.68 -1.24
CA MET A 138 -9.22 11.71 0.09
C MET A 138 -9.98 12.70 0.98
N LEU A 139 -10.11 12.37 2.26
CA LEU A 139 -10.76 13.22 3.26
C LEU A 139 -9.85 14.44 3.56
N PRO A 140 -10.43 15.62 3.75
CA PRO A 140 -9.67 16.80 4.17
C PRO A 140 -9.07 16.57 5.57
N VAL A 141 -7.76 16.77 5.71
CA VAL A 141 -7.04 16.56 6.97
C VAL A 141 -7.12 17.82 7.82
N THR A 142 -8.07 17.85 8.74
CA THR A 142 -8.29 18.97 9.67
C THR A 142 -7.77 18.69 11.08
N ASP A 143 -7.47 17.43 11.38
CA ASP A 143 -7.09 16.92 12.71
C ASP A 143 -5.57 16.65 12.81
N ALA A 144 -4.77 17.22 11.91
CA ALA A 144 -3.33 17.11 11.96
C ALA A 144 -2.76 17.93 13.11
N ARG A 145 -1.84 17.31 13.88
CA ARG A 145 -1.06 18.05 14.87
C ARG A 145 -0.15 19.04 14.14
N LYS A 146 -0.19 20.30 14.55
CA LYS A 146 0.77 21.31 14.05
C LYS A 146 2.18 20.93 14.49
N PRO A 147 3.18 21.08 13.61
CA PRO A 147 4.57 20.95 14.01
C PRO A 147 4.88 21.94 15.15
N TYR A 148 5.64 21.47 16.13
CA TYR A 148 6.12 22.30 17.22
C TYR A 148 7.66 22.23 17.21
N PRO A 149 8.33 23.18 16.53
CA PRO A 149 9.78 23.25 16.58
C PRO A 149 10.21 23.73 17.97
N LEU A 150 11.20 23.04 18.55
CA LEU A 150 11.75 23.43 19.83
C LEU A 150 12.54 24.74 19.69
N SER A 151 12.38 25.63 20.67
CA SER A 151 13.30 26.77 20.84
C SER A 151 14.68 26.28 21.30
N TRP A 152 15.69 27.11 21.15
CA TRP A 152 17.05 26.80 21.65
C TRP A 152 17.09 26.53 23.15
N GLU A 153 16.27 27.25 23.91
CA GLU A 153 16.12 27.05 25.36
C GLU A 153 15.51 25.69 25.70
N GLU A 154 14.46 25.31 25.02
CA GLU A 154 13.80 23.99 25.18
C GLU A 154 14.73 22.86 24.77
N GLN A 155 15.45 23.01 23.66
CA GLN A 155 16.45 22.03 23.22
C GLN A 155 17.54 21.84 24.28
N ARG A 156 18.06 22.93 24.89
CA ARG A 156 19.06 22.86 25.95
C ARG A 156 18.54 22.12 27.18
N ARG A 157 17.32 22.44 27.62
CA ARG A 157 16.67 21.74 28.74
C ARG A 157 16.44 20.26 28.45
N LEU A 158 16.01 19.94 27.23
CA LEU A 158 15.82 18.55 26.79
C LEU A 158 17.13 17.76 26.87
N LEU A 159 18.23 18.30 26.33
CA LEU A 159 19.53 17.64 26.32
C LEU A 159 20.08 17.42 27.73
N GLN A 160 19.80 18.35 28.67
CA GLN A 160 20.16 18.21 30.06
C GLN A 160 19.35 17.15 30.82
N ALA A 161 18.07 16.98 30.44
CA ALA A 161 17.18 16.01 31.07
C ALA A 161 17.34 14.58 30.51
N LEU A 162 17.93 14.42 29.33
CA LEU A 162 18.12 13.12 28.70
C LEU A 162 19.28 12.34 29.33
N PRO A 163 19.19 10.99 29.43
CA PRO A 163 20.35 10.14 29.71
C PRO A 163 21.50 10.44 28.73
N GLY A 164 22.76 10.41 29.20
CA GLY A 164 23.92 10.89 28.43
C GLY A 164 24.06 10.26 27.02
N HIS A 165 23.72 8.97 26.87
CA HIS A 165 23.76 8.32 25.56
C HIS A 165 22.68 8.86 24.60
N LEU A 166 21.47 9.11 25.08
CA LEU A 166 20.39 9.69 24.27
C LEU A 166 20.67 11.16 23.93
N ALA A 167 21.26 11.93 24.85
CA ALA A 167 21.66 13.30 24.57
C ALA A 167 22.69 13.36 23.43
N ARG A 168 23.70 12.47 23.44
CA ARG A 168 24.70 12.37 22.35
C ARG A 168 24.07 11.98 21.02
N MET A 169 23.16 10.98 21.01
CA MET A 169 22.42 10.58 19.80
C MET A 169 21.56 11.74 19.26
N CYS A 170 20.90 12.48 20.14
CA CYS A 170 20.11 13.65 19.77
C CYS A 170 20.99 14.74 19.13
N LEU A 171 22.13 15.06 19.73
CA LEU A 171 23.09 16.03 19.19
C LEU A 171 23.62 15.60 17.83
N PHE A 172 24.00 14.34 17.68
CA PHE A 172 24.46 13.81 16.41
C PHE A 172 23.35 13.94 15.34
N LYS A 173 22.11 13.53 15.66
CA LYS A 173 20.96 13.61 14.75
C LYS A 173 20.66 15.04 14.32
N VAL A 174 20.70 16.00 15.24
CA VAL A 174 20.43 17.42 14.94
C VAL A 174 21.50 18.01 14.03
N ASN A 175 22.77 17.67 14.25
CA ASN A 175 23.88 18.22 13.47
C ASN A 175 24.06 17.54 12.09
N THR A 176 23.71 16.27 11.96
CA THR A 176 23.89 15.51 10.72
C THR A 176 22.61 15.40 9.86
N GLY A 177 21.43 15.59 10.47
CA GLY A 177 20.14 15.34 9.82
C GLY A 177 19.86 13.86 9.54
N CYS A 178 20.60 12.94 10.15
CA CYS A 178 20.38 11.50 10.03
C CYS A 178 19.02 11.09 10.58
N ARG A 179 18.40 10.06 9.97
CA ARG A 179 17.17 9.48 10.48
C ARG A 179 17.44 8.68 11.75
N GLU A 180 16.42 8.50 12.58
CA GLU A 180 16.54 7.79 13.86
C GLU A 180 17.18 6.40 13.69
N GLN A 181 16.71 5.60 12.74
CA GLN A 181 17.25 4.26 12.47
C GLN A 181 18.72 4.31 12.02
N GLU A 182 19.09 5.30 11.23
CA GLU A 182 20.46 5.50 10.76
C GLU A 182 21.38 5.78 11.96
N VAL A 183 20.96 6.63 12.91
CA VAL A 183 21.73 6.92 14.14
C VAL A 183 21.81 5.71 15.07
N CYS A 184 20.69 4.97 15.25
CA CYS A 184 20.66 3.79 16.10
C CYS A 184 21.55 2.63 15.60
N GLN A 185 21.79 2.56 14.31
CA GLN A 185 22.59 1.52 13.67
C GLN A 185 23.99 1.97 13.27
N LEU A 186 24.37 3.21 13.61
CA LEU A 186 25.67 3.79 13.27
C LEU A 186 26.81 2.93 13.79
N ARG A 187 27.82 2.70 12.95
CA ARG A 187 29.01 1.91 13.28
C ARG A 187 30.27 2.71 13.04
N TRP A 188 31.30 2.52 13.88
CA TRP A 188 32.58 3.18 13.73
C TRP A 188 33.31 2.80 12.45
N GLU A 189 33.08 1.62 11.91
CA GLU A 189 33.66 1.15 10.63
C GLU A 189 33.21 1.97 9.41
N TRP A 190 32.17 2.79 9.58
CA TRP A 190 31.68 3.68 8.52
C TRP A 190 32.24 5.09 8.61
N GLU A 191 33.11 5.32 9.59
CA GLU A 191 33.82 6.59 9.73
C GLU A 191 34.94 6.69 8.70
N VAL A 192 34.95 7.79 7.94
CA VAL A 192 35.98 8.14 6.99
C VAL A 192 36.60 9.47 7.40
N GLN A 193 37.92 9.46 7.62
CA GLN A 193 38.64 10.68 7.96
C GLN A 193 38.76 11.59 6.73
N VAL A 194 38.58 12.88 6.94
CA VAL A 194 38.73 13.95 5.94
C VAL A 194 39.84 14.89 6.42
N PRO A 195 41.12 14.55 6.17
CA PRO A 195 42.27 15.29 6.72
C PRO A 195 42.28 16.77 6.32
N GLU A 196 41.77 17.09 5.13
CA GLU A 196 41.73 18.46 4.61
C GLU A 196 40.81 19.39 5.43
N LEU A 197 39.86 18.82 6.17
CA LEU A 197 38.90 19.55 6.98
C LEU A 197 39.11 19.31 8.51
N ASP A 198 40.15 18.55 8.87
CA ASP A 198 40.41 18.13 10.25
C ASP A 198 39.18 17.55 10.96
N THR A 199 38.45 16.68 10.22
CA THR A 199 37.19 16.08 10.66
C THR A 199 37.00 14.68 10.08
N SER A 200 35.91 14.03 10.45
CA SER A 200 35.47 12.78 9.85
C SER A 200 34.00 12.87 9.40
N VAL A 201 33.63 11.99 8.48
CA VAL A 201 32.27 11.78 8.01
C VAL A 201 31.90 10.32 8.19
N PHE A 202 30.59 10.03 8.34
CA PHE A 202 30.09 8.66 8.36
C PHE A 202 29.40 8.40 7.03
N ILE A 203 29.78 7.33 6.34
CA ILE A 203 29.11 6.85 5.13
C ILE A 203 28.15 5.75 5.53
N VAL A 204 26.85 6.06 5.58
CA VAL A 204 25.79 5.10 5.92
C VAL A 204 25.48 4.27 4.67
N PRO A 205 25.63 2.92 4.73
CA PRO A 205 25.37 2.05 3.58
C PRO A 205 23.93 2.19 3.06
N GLY A 206 23.76 2.17 1.73
CA GLY A 206 22.47 2.34 1.07
C GLY A 206 21.41 1.32 1.49
N GLU A 207 21.80 0.12 1.91
CA GLU A 207 20.90 -0.92 2.41
C GLU A 207 20.12 -0.48 3.66
N LEU A 208 20.71 0.39 4.49
CA LEU A 208 20.12 0.91 5.72
C LEU A 208 19.38 2.22 5.51
N VAL A 209 19.50 2.83 4.34
CA VAL A 209 18.89 4.11 4.01
C VAL A 209 17.58 3.89 3.23
N LYS A 210 16.54 4.66 3.57
CA LYS A 210 15.19 4.50 3.00
C LYS A 210 15.13 4.56 1.48
N ASN A 211 15.98 5.36 0.85
CA ASN A 211 16.08 5.50 -0.62
C ASN A 211 17.12 4.58 -1.25
N ARG A 212 17.78 3.72 -0.47
CA ARG A 212 18.82 2.78 -0.91
C ARG A 212 20.04 3.43 -1.58
N GLU A 213 20.27 4.70 -1.30
CA GLU A 213 21.47 5.43 -1.74
C GLU A 213 22.35 5.70 -0.53
N GLU A 214 23.64 5.50 -0.67
CA GLU A 214 24.62 5.83 0.36
C GLU A 214 24.51 7.29 0.79
N ARG A 215 24.75 7.54 2.04
CA ARG A 215 24.60 8.88 2.61
C ARG A 215 25.73 9.20 3.58
#